data_e74bb216786ba99abfc35b802829ac2d
#
_entry.id   e74bb216786ba99abfc35b802829ac2d
#
_cell.length_a   1.000
_cell.length_b   1.000
_cell.length_c   1.000
_cell.angle_alpha   90.00
_cell.angle_beta   90.00
_cell.angle_gamma   90.00
#
_symmetry.space_group_name_H-M   'P 1'
#
loop_
_entity.id
_entity.type
_entity.pdbx_description
1 polymer ?
#
loop_
_entity_poly.entity_id
_entity_poly.type
_entity_poly.pdbx_seq_one_letter_code
_entity_poly.pdbx_strand_id
1 'polypeptide(L)'
;FLGIVLYLAYFLTAESETVINNSYNSRISAMEERMIRGSILADDGTVLARTVVATDSNGTEMETREYPYGELFAHAVGYSSAGKTGVEALANFQLLRAHGNFLENGLKELAGEKKTGDSVVTTFNLRLQQIAYEALGDRRGAVAAMDPSTGKILCMVSKPAFDPNRVAENWETLSHGDTAEARLLKRVAQGLYPPGSSFKILTALQ
;
A
#
# COMPACT_ATOMS: atom_id res chain seq x y z
N PHE A 1 29.27 25.70 8.93
CA PHE A 1 27.86 26.00 9.12
C PHE A 1 27.05 25.86 7.83
N LEU A 2 27.43 26.53 6.74
CA LEU A 2 26.74 26.48 5.45
C LEU A 2 26.61 25.04 4.89
N GLY A 3 27.68 24.24 4.99
CA GLY A 3 27.64 22.83 4.55
C GLY A 3 26.63 21.97 5.32
N ILE A 4 26.43 22.21 6.60
CA ILE A 4 25.42 21.51 7.42
C ILE A 4 24.01 21.91 6.96
N VAL A 5 23.77 23.20 6.70
CA VAL A 5 22.48 23.71 6.22
C VAL A 5 22.13 23.10 4.85
N LEU A 6 23.09 23.06 3.93
CA LEU A 6 22.91 22.46 2.60
C LEU A 6 22.66 20.95 2.68
N TYR A 7 23.39 20.24 3.54
CA TYR A 7 23.16 18.81 3.77
C TYR A 7 21.78 18.55 4.40
N LEU A 8 21.37 19.37 5.36
CA LEU A 8 20.05 19.25 5.97
C LEU A 8 18.92 19.49 4.96
N ALA A 9 19.07 20.48 4.09
CA ALA A 9 18.13 20.75 3.01
C ALA A 9 18.06 19.58 2.02
N TYR A 10 19.20 19.02 1.61
CA TYR A 10 19.27 17.82 0.79
C TYR A 10 18.59 16.63 1.47
N PHE A 11 18.91 16.35 2.73
CA PHE A 11 18.34 15.26 3.50
C PHE A 11 16.81 15.37 3.60
N LEU A 12 16.30 16.58 3.90
CA LEU A 12 14.85 16.82 4.02
C LEU A 12 14.11 16.66 2.69
N THR A 13 14.75 16.93 1.57
CA THR A 13 14.09 16.85 0.24
C THR A 13 14.28 15.51 -0.47
N ALA A 14 15.41 14.84 -0.27
CA ALA A 14 15.76 13.65 -1.04
C ALA A 14 15.68 12.34 -0.22
N GLU A 15 16.02 12.36 1.07
CA GLU A 15 16.17 11.13 1.86
C GLU A 15 15.14 10.97 2.99
N SER A 16 14.44 12.03 3.37
CA SER A 16 13.54 12.00 4.53
C SER A 16 12.41 10.95 4.37
N GLU A 17 11.86 10.80 3.18
CA GLU A 17 10.79 9.82 2.94
C GLU A 17 11.25 8.38 3.15
N THR A 18 12.46 8.05 2.71
CA THR A 18 13.05 6.71 2.89
C THR A 18 13.29 6.39 4.35
N VAL A 19 13.76 7.37 5.13
CA VAL A 19 14.02 7.21 6.56
C VAL A 19 12.72 7.17 7.37
N ILE A 20 11.74 8.00 7.02
CA ILE A 20 10.43 8.04 7.70
C ILE A 20 9.68 6.73 7.48
N ASN A 21 9.66 6.21 6.25
CA ASN A 21 8.93 4.99 5.90
C ASN A 21 9.72 3.69 6.23
N ASN A 22 10.85 3.80 6.91
CA ASN A 22 11.61 2.61 7.31
C ASN A 22 10.82 1.79 8.34
N SER A 23 10.67 0.49 8.10
CA SER A 23 9.95 -0.45 8.97
C SER A 23 10.53 -0.58 10.38
N TYR A 24 11.77 -0.17 10.60
CA TYR A 24 12.42 -0.13 11.92
C TYR A 24 12.20 1.21 12.67
N ASN A 25 11.43 2.14 12.12
CA ASN A 25 11.14 3.41 12.76
C ASN A 25 10.12 3.22 13.89
N SER A 26 10.58 3.09 15.13
CA SER A 26 9.73 2.89 16.32
C SER A 26 8.72 4.03 16.57
N ARG A 27 8.94 5.22 16.00
CA ARG A 27 7.96 6.32 16.07
C ARG A 27 6.68 6.01 15.32
N ILE A 28 6.78 5.27 14.21
CA ILE A 28 5.61 4.85 13.43
C ILE A 28 4.76 3.87 14.25
N SER A 29 5.38 2.90 14.94
CA SER A 29 4.65 1.97 15.80
C SER A 29 3.90 2.69 16.93
N ALA A 30 4.52 3.71 17.55
CA ALA A 30 3.85 4.53 18.55
C ALA A 30 2.69 5.38 17.98
N MET A 31 2.74 5.75 16.70
CA MET A 31 1.63 6.41 16.01
C MET A 31 0.49 5.43 15.71
N GLU A 32 0.80 4.19 15.32
CA GLU A 32 -0.19 3.14 15.05
C GLU A 32 -1.08 2.83 16.26
N GLU A 33 -0.52 2.88 17.47
CA GLU A 33 -1.29 2.68 18.70
C GLU A 33 -2.29 3.81 19.00
N ARG A 34 -2.00 5.02 18.52
CA ARG A 34 -2.77 6.25 18.83
C ARG A 34 -3.67 6.72 17.71
N MET A 35 -3.54 6.14 16.52
CA MET A 35 -4.21 6.62 15.32
C MET A 35 -4.98 5.49 14.65
N ILE A 36 -6.20 5.76 14.23
CA ILE A 36 -6.94 4.90 13.30
C ILE A 36 -6.34 5.11 11.92
N ARG A 37 -5.84 4.05 11.30
CA ARG A 37 -5.21 4.12 9.98
C ARG A 37 -6.17 4.60 8.90
N GLY A 38 -5.78 5.60 8.11
CA GLY A 38 -6.59 6.21 7.04
C GLY A 38 -6.91 5.25 5.89
N SER A 39 -7.79 5.65 5.00
CA SER A 39 -8.26 4.84 3.87
C SER A 39 -7.34 4.97 2.65
N ILE A 40 -7.27 3.90 1.85
CA ILE A 40 -6.66 3.92 0.51
C ILE A 40 -7.79 3.89 -0.50
N LEU A 41 -7.77 4.83 -1.43
CA LEU A 41 -8.83 5.04 -2.42
C LEU A 41 -8.29 4.87 -3.83
N ALA A 42 -9.13 4.40 -4.74
CA ALA A 42 -8.89 4.41 -6.18
C ALA A 42 -8.99 5.85 -6.74
N ASP A 43 -8.76 6.01 -8.03
CA ASP A 43 -8.83 7.29 -8.74
C ASP A 43 -10.22 7.96 -8.69
N ASP A 44 -11.27 7.15 -8.61
CA ASP A 44 -12.68 7.56 -8.52
C ASP A 44 -13.20 7.72 -7.08
N GLY A 45 -12.36 7.52 -6.07
CA GLY A 45 -12.73 7.56 -4.66
C GLY A 45 -13.24 6.24 -4.10
N THR A 46 -13.28 5.16 -4.88
CA THR A 46 -13.65 3.83 -4.40
C THR A 46 -12.67 3.36 -3.32
N VAL A 47 -13.19 2.83 -2.21
CA VAL A 47 -12.39 2.38 -1.06
C VAL A 47 -11.69 1.06 -1.38
N LEU A 48 -10.37 1.07 -1.45
CA LEU A 48 -9.52 -0.12 -1.67
C LEU A 48 -9.03 -0.75 -0.36
N ALA A 49 -8.84 0.06 0.68
CA ALA A 49 -8.56 -0.38 2.04
C ALA A 49 -9.10 0.64 3.04
N ARG A 50 -9.65 0.16 4.17
CA ARG A 50 -10.15 0.99 5.27
C ARG A 50 -9.94 0.30 6.60
N THR A 51 -9.96 1.06 7.69
CA THR A 51 -10.01 0.53 9.04
C THR A 51 -11.45 0.58 9.54
N VAL A 52 -11.98 -0.56 9.97
CA VAL A 52 -13.29 -0.68 10.61
C VAL A 52 -13.06 -0.80 12.10
N VAL A 53 -13.73 0.06 12.86
CA VAL A 53 -13.74 0.00 14.33
C VAL A 53 -15.03 -0.67 14.77
N ALA A 54 -14.94 -1.80 15.43
CA ALA A 54 -16.06 -2.51 16.00
C ALA A 54 -15.90 -2.57 17.51
N THR A 55 -17.00 -2.34 18.24
CA THR A 55 -17.01 -2.46 19.72
C THR A 55 -17.51 -3.85 20.07
N ASP A 56 -16.75 -4.59 20.85
CA ASP A 56 -17.16 -5.89 21.36
C ASP A 56 -18.23 -5.78 22.45
N SER A 57 -18.76 -6.93 22.92
CA SER A 57 -19.77 -7.01 23.97
C SER A 57 -19.29 -6.47 25.33
N ASN A 58 -17.99 -6.27 25.51
CA ASN A 58 -17.37 -5.75 26.72
C ASN A 58 -17.07 -4.25 26.65
N GLY A 59 -17.41 -3.59 25.52
CA GLY A 59 -17.13 -2.19 25.29
C GLY A 59 -15.70 -1.90 24.79
N THR A 60 -14.94 -2.93 24.40
CA THR A 60 -13.58 -2.78 23.88
C THR A 60 -13.63 -2.52 22.38
N GLU A 61 -13.00 -1.46 21.92
CA GLU A 61 -12.86 -1.16 20.50
C GLU A 61 -11.80 -2.07 19.87
N MET A 62 -12.21 -2.76 18.79
CA MET A 62 -11.34 -3.58 17.95
C MET A 62 -11.21 -2.94 16.58
N GLU A 63 -9.98 -2.65 16.17
CA GLU A 63 -9.67 -2.11 14.86
C GLU A 63 -9.30 -3.26 13.91
N THR A 64 -10.02 -3.35 12.80
CA THR A 64 -9.75 -4.34 11.75
C THR A 64 -9.48 -3.64 10.44
N ARG A 65 -8.35 -3.95 9.80
CA ARG A 65 -8.05 -3.47 8.45
C ARG A 65 -8.77 -4.34 7.43
N GLU A 66 -9.60 -3.71 6.61
CA GLU A 66 -10.45 -4.37 5.60
C GLU A 66 -10.00 -3.98 4.19
N TYR A 67 -9.92 -4.98 3.31
CA TYR A 67 -9.62 -4.85 1.90
C TYR A 67 -10.80 -5.37 1.08
N PRO A 68 -11.77 -4.49 0.70
CA PRO A 68 -13.05 -4.90 0.11
C PRO A 68 -12.91 -5.69 -1.20
N TYR A 69 -11.82 -5.47 -1.93
CA TYR A 69 -11.57 -6.13 -3.21
C TYR A 69 -10.61 -7.33 -3.12
N GLY A 70 -10.20 -7.73 -1.91
CA GLY A 70 -9.41 -8.93 -1.67
C GLY A 70 -8.23 -9.11 -2.63
N GLU A 71 -8.18 -10.26 -3.30
CA GLU A 71 -7.09 -10.64 -4.19
C GLU A 71 -6.87 -9.69 -5.38
N LEU A 72 -7.92 -8.98 -5.82
CA LEU A 72 -7.86 -8.10 -6.99
C LEU A 72 -6.79 -7.01 -6.85
N PHE A 73 -6.63 -6.45 -5.66
CA PHE A 73 -5.67 -5.39 -5.37
C PHE A 73 -4.54 -5.82 -4.43
N ALA A 74 -4.43 -7.12 -4.10
CA ALA A 74 -3.50 -7.62 -3.10
C ALA A 74 -2.04 -7.14 -3.30
N HIS A 75 -1.53 -7.20 -4.53
CA HIS A 75 -0.16 -6.80 -4.81
C HIS A 75 0.02 -5.27 -4.99
N ALA A 76 -1.03 -4.57 -5.40
CA ALA A 76 -1.00 -3.13 -5.59
C ALA A 76 -1.15 -2.39 -4.25
N VAL A 77 -2.24 -2.66 -3.54
CA VAL A 77 -2.52 -2.06 -2.23
C VAL A 77 -1.63 -2.66 -1.15
N GLY A 78 -1.44 -3.98 -1.17
CA GLY A 78 -0.66 -4.70 -0.17
C GLY A 78 -1.48 -5.12 1.03
N TYR A 79 -0.79 -5.30 2.15
CA TYR A 79 -1.35 -5.66 3.48
C TYR A 79 -0.58 -4.95 4.59
N SER A 80 -1.14 -4.93 5.81
CA SER A 80 -0.55 -4.30 6.99
C SER A 80 -0.47 -5.19 8.23
N SER A 81 -0.93 -6.45 8.15
CA SER A 81 -1.07 -7.34 9.32
C SER A 81 0.18 -8.14 9.68
N ALA A 82 1.00 -8.53 8.70
CA ALA A 82 2.25 -9.29 8.90
C ALA A 82 3.41 -8.58 8.21
N GLY A 83 3.70 -7.37 8.64
CA GLY A 83 4.52 -6.41 7.94
C GLY A 83 3.66 -5.53 7.03
N LYS A 84 4.29 -4.76 6.15
CA LYS A 84 3.59 -3.86 5.22
C LYS A 84 4.15 -3.98 3.81
N THR A 85 3.28 -3.96 2.82
CA THR A 85 3.67 -4.02 1.40
C THR A 85 2.79 -3.09 0.56
N GLY A 86 3.14 -2.88 -0.72
CA GLY A 86 2.32 -2.08 -1.63
C GLY A 86 2.14 -0.64 -1.18
N VAL A 87 0.95 -0.08 -1.44
CA VAL A 87 0.59 1.27 -1.01
C VAL A 87 0.54 1.37 0.52
N GLU A 88 0.17 0.29 1.22
CA GLU A 88 0.21 0.24 2.69
C GLU A 88 1.61 0.55 3.26
N ALA A 89 2.66 0.07 2.61
CA ALA A 89 4.03 0.38 3.01
C ALA A 89 4.47 1.77 2.52
N LEU A 90 4.19 2.09 1.25
CA LEU A 90 4.63 3.32 0.62
C LEU A 90 4.02 4.57 1.27
N ALA A 91 2.74 4.50 1.61
CA ALA A 91 1.98 5.59 2.20
C ALA A 91 1.80 5.45 3.73
N ASN A 92 2.65 4.63 4.39
CA ASN A 92 2.46 4.30 5.80
C ASN A 92 2.39 5.53 6.71
N PHE A 93 3.28 6.49 6.50
CA PHE A 93 3.30 7.71 7.29
C PHE A 93 2.07 8.59 7.04
N GLN A 94 1.65 8.73 5.78
CA GLN A 94 0.47 9.52 5.40
C GLN A 94 -0.81 8.93 6.01
N LEU A 95 -0.94 7.61 5.97
CA LEU A 95 -2.10 6.90 6.54
C LEU A 95 -2.20 7.00 8.07
N LEU A 96 -1.12 7.39 8.74
CA LEU A 96 -1.06 7.58 10.20
C LEU A 96 -0.99 9.06 10.61
N ARG A 97 -0.95 9.99 9.66
CA ARG A 97 -0.90 11.42 9.93
C ARG A 97 -2.30 12.02 9.81
N ALA A 98 -2.73 12.79 10.79
CA ALA A 98 -3.98 13.52 10.73
C ALA A 98 -3.76 15.01 10.46
N HIS A 99 -4.31 15.52 9.35
CA HIS A 99 -4.33 16.94 9.01
C HIS A 99 -5.63 17.64 9.41
N GLY A 100 -6.48 17.01 10.21
CA GLY A 100 -7.78 17.58 10.63
C GLY A 100 -7.68 18.91 11.36
N ASN A 101 -8.79 19.64 11.44
CA ASN A 101 -8.89 20.91 12.14
C ASN A 101 -8.39 20.78 13.58
N PHE A 102 -7.51 21.70 14.00
CA PHE A 102 -6.91 21.72 15.35
C PHE A 102 -7.96 21.62 16.47
N LEU A 103 -9.12 22.26 16.31
CA LEU A 103 -10.21 22.23 17.27
C LEU A 103 -10.89 20.85 17.35
N GLU A 104 -11.14 20.20 16.21
CA GLU A 104 -11.78 18.88 16.19
C GLU A 104 -10.82 17.80 16.73
N ASN A 105 -9.57 17.86 16.35
CA ASN A 105 -8.53 16.98 16.88
C ASN A 105 -8.30 17.16 18.38
N GLY A 106 -8.39 18.40 18.87
CA GLY A 106 -8.29 18.70 20.29
C GLY A 106 -9.49 18.17 21.11
N LEU A 107 -10.70 18.23 20.56
CA LEU A 107 -11.89 17.67 21.20
C LEU A 107 -11.85 16.14 21.27
N LYS A 108 -11.44 15.47 20.22
CA LYS A 108 -11.25 14.00 20.20
C LYS A 108 -10.19 13.55 21.21
N GLU A 109 -9.09 14.30 21.31
CA GLU A 109 -8.03 14.01 22.28
C GLU A 109 -8.52 14.16 23.74
N LEU A 110 -9.36 15.18 24.02
CA LEU A 110 -10.00 15.37 25.33
C LEU A 110 -11.04 14.29 25.64
N ALA A 111 -11.70 13.76 24.60
CA ALA A 111 -12.64 12.64 24.72
C ALA A 111 -11.95 11.27 24.84
N GLY A 112 -10.62 11.19 24.68
CA GLY A 112 -9.87 9.94 24.67
C GLY A 112 -10.08 9.12 23.37
N GLU A 113 -10.65 9.72 22.33
CA GLU A 113 -10.88 9.05 21.05
C GLU A 113 -9.62 9.09 20.17
N LYS A 114 -9.36 7.98 19.45
CA LYS A 114 -8.28 7.94 18.48
C LYS A 114 -8.58 8.84 17.28
N LYS A 115 -7.55 9.53 16.80
CA LYS A 115 -7.63 10.33 15.57
C LYS A 115 -7.53 9.43 14.36
N THR A 116 -8.25 9.76 13.27
CA THR A 116 -8.16 9.05 12.00
C THR A 116 -7.06 9.68 11.14
N GLY A 117 -6.20 8.85 10.58
CA GLY A 117 -5.17 9.26 9.64
C GLY A 117 -5.74 9.73 8.29
N ASP A 118 -4.90 10.40 7.51
CA ASP A 118 -5.30 10.91 6.19
C ASP A 118 -5.58 9.77 5.21
N SER A 119 -6.53 10.00 4.30
CA SER A 119 -6.78 9.08 3.20
C SER A 119 -5.81 9.34 2.04
N VAL A 120 -5.38 8.27 1.38
CA VAL A 120 -4.49 8.32 0.23
C VAL A 120 -5.26 7.93 -1.02
N VAL A 121 -5.34 8.85 -1.98
CA VAL A 121 -5.92 8.59 -3.30
C VAL A 121 -4.83 8.08 -4.23
N THR A 122 -5.03 6.90 -4.80
CA THR A 122 -4.13 6.29 -5.77
C THR A 122 -4.55 6.63 -7.19
N THR A 123 -3.72 6.26 -8.16
CA THR A 123 -4.04 6.38 -9.59
C THR A 123 -4.66 5.09 -10.17
N PHE A 124 -4.95 4.11 -9.32
CA PHE A 124 -5.52 2.85 -9.77
C PHE A 124 -6.96 3.03 -10.24
N ASN A 125 -7.25 2.51 -11.43
CA ASN A 125 -8.58 2.45 -11.98
C ASN A 125 -9.18 1.07 -11.75
N LEU A 126 -10.29 1.00 -10.99
CA LEU A 126 -10.93 -0.25 -10.59
C LEU A 126 -11.31 -1.11 -11.81
N ARG A 127 -11.88 -0.51 -12.84
CA ARG A 127 -12.32 -1.23 -14.03
C ARG A 127 -11.14 -1.83 -14.82
N LEU A 128 -10.07 -1.07 -15.00
CA LEU A 128 -8.86 -1.57 -15.67
C LEU A 128 -8.20 -2.68 -14.87
N GLN A 129 -8.14 -2.55 -13.54
CA GLN A 129 -7.63 -3.57 -12.66
C GLN A 129 -8.41 -4.88 -12.78
N GLN A 130 -9.75 -4.80 -12.81
CA GLN A 130 -10.62 -5.96 -12.96
C GLN A 130 -10.44 -6.63 -14.32
N ILE A 131 -10.46 -5.86 -15.41
CA ILE A 131 -10.24 -6.39 -16.76
C ILE A 131 -8.88 -7.09 -16.86
N ALA A 132 -7.81 -6.49 -16.32
CA ALA A 132 -6.48 -7.07 -16.33
C ALA A 132 -6.40 -8.36 -15.50
N TYR A 133 -7.08 -8.40 -14.35
CA TYR A 133 -7.14 -9.57 -13.49
C TYR A 133 -7.88 -10.73 -14.16
N GLU A 134 -9.02 -10.46 -14.79
CA GLU A 134 -9.83 -11.44 -15.54
C GLU A 134 -9.11 -11.95 -16.79
N ALA A 135 -8.49 -11.04 -17.55
CA ALA A 135 -7.74 -11.39 -18.76
C ALA A 135 -6.53 -12.31 -18.48
N LEU A 136 -5.91 -12.17 -17.31
CA LEU A 136 -4.83 -13.06 -16.89
C LEU A 136 -5.34 -14.48 -16.55
N GLY A 137 -6.63 -14.63 -16.16
CA GLY A 137 -7.23 -15.91 -15.81
C GLY A 137 -6.41 -16.63 -14.74
N ASP A 138 -6.16 -17.92 -14.92
CA ASP A 138 -5.38 -18.75 -13.99
C ASP A 138 -3.88 -18.76 -14.34
N ARG A 139 -3.46 -17.95 -15.29
CA ARG A 139 -2.07 -17.91 -15.72
C ARG A 139 -1.20 -17.22 -14.68
N ARG A 140 -0.05 -17.80 -14.39
CA ARG A 140 0.99 -17.12 -13.62
C ARG A 140 1.60 -16.01 -14.46
N GLY A 141 1.57 -14.78 -13.94
CA GLY A 141 2.09 -13.63 -14.68
C GLY A 141 1.73 -12.32 -14.03
N ALA A 142 1.93 -11.26 -14.79
CA ALA A 142 1.66 -9.90 -14.35
C ALA A 142 1.13 -9.03 -15.49
N VAL A 143 0.29 -8.07 -15.15
CA VAL A 143 -0.20 -7.02 -16.06
C VAL A 143 0.00 -5.68 -15.38
N ALA A 144 0.56 -4.72 -16.10
CA ALA A 144 0.62 -3.32 -15.68
C ALA A 144 0.15 -2.44 -16.83
N ALA A 145 -0.64 -1.42 -16.51
CA ALA A 145 -0.97 -0.34 -17.43
C ALA A 145 -0.55 0.99 -16.82
N MET A 146 0.09 1.81 -17.64
CA MET A 146 0.62 3.11 -17.23
C MET A 146 0.26 4.15 -18.29
N ASP A 147 -0.09 5.34 -17.85
CA ASP A 147 -0.21 6.50 -18.73
C ASP A 147 1.20 7.00 -19.08
N PRO A 148 1.61 6.94 -20.34
CA PRO A 148 2.96 7.31 -20.75
C PRO A 148 3.24 8.82 -20.61
N SER A 149 2.21 9.65 -20.59
CA SER A 149 2.35 11.11 -20.50
C SER A 149 2.62 11.59 -19.07
N THR A 150 2.08 10.87 -18.08
CA THR A 150 2.12 11.28 -16.67
C THR A 150 2.92 10.32 -15.78
N GLY A 151 3.19 9.10 -16.26
CA GLY A 151 3.78 8.02 -15.47
C GLY A 151 2.80 7.38 -14.44
N LYS A 152 1.52 7.75 -14.45
CA LYS A 152 0.51 7.20 -13.54
C LYS A 152 0.30 5.72 -13.81
N ILE A 153 0.41 4.90 -12.77
CA ILE A 153 0.08 3.48 -12.83
C ILE A 153 -1.43 3.33 -12.66
N LEU A 154 -2.11 2.87 -13.72
CA LEU A 154 -3.57 2.73 -13.76
C LEU A 154 -4.04 1.36 -13.28
N CYS A 155 -3.27 0.31 -13.52
CA CYS A 155 -3.50 -1.01 -12.93
C CYS A 155 -2.18 -1.76 -12.70
N MET A 156 -2.19 -2.66 -11.73
CA MET A 156 -1.05 -3.51 -11.37
C MET A 156 -1.56 -4.85 -10.83
N VAL A 157 -1.50 -5.88 -11.66
CA VAL A 157 -1.94 -7.25 -11.34
C VAL A 157 -0.75 -8.19 -11.31
N SER A 158 -0.71 -9.06 -10.32
CA SER A 158 0.22 -10.20 -10.26
C SER A 158 -0.55 -11.45 -9.87
N LYS A 159 -0.30 -12.58 -10.53
CA LYS A 159 -0.90 -13.89 -10.20
C LYS A 159 0.17 -14.98 -10.09
N PRO A 160 -0.02 -15.97 -9.22
CA PRO A 160 -1.14 -16.14 -8.29
C PRO A 160 -1.19 -15.03 -7.23
N ALA A 161 -2.38 -14.69 -6.77
CA ALA A 161 -2.64 -13.68 -5.76
C ALA A 161 -2.87 -14.31 -4.38
N PHE A 162 -3.13 -13.47 -3.39
CA PHE A 162 -3.47 -13.84 -2.02
C PHE A 162 -4.57 -12.91 -1.50
N ASP A 163 -5.31 -13.34 -0.48
CA ASP A 163 -6.27 -12.45 0.18
C ASP A 163 -5.56 -11.62 1.27
N PRO A 164 -5.47 -10.29 1.13
CA PRO A 164 -4.83 -9.42 2.12
C PRO A 164 -5.54 -9.42 3.49
N ASN A 165 -6.84 -9.74 3.53
CA ASN A 165 -7.59 -9.86 4.79
C ASN A 165 -7.13 -11.06 5.63
N ARG A 166 -6.53 -12.08 5.01
CA ARG A 166 -6.18 -13.36 5.64
C ARG A 166 -4.67 -13.61 5.71
N VAL A 167 -3.85 -12.58 5.48
CA VAL A 167 -2.39 -12.74 5.46
C VAL A 167 -1.87 -13.20 6.81
N ALA A 168 -2.33 -12.64 7.93
CA ALA A 168 -1.87 -13.01 9.26
C ALA A 168 -2.17 -14.48 9.58
N GLU A 169 -3.37 -14.96 9.22
CA GLU A 169 -3.79 -16.36 9.44
C GLU A 169 -2.97 -17.35 8.59
N ASN A 170 -2.66 -16.95 7.36
CA ASN A 170 -1.99 -17.81 6.38
C ASN A 170 -0.50 -17.53 6.23
N TRP A 171 0.11 -16.78 7.17
CA TRP A 171 1.48 -16.31 7.04
C TRP A 171 2.50 -17.43 6.81
N GLU A 172 2.43 -18.52 7.55
CA GLU A 172 3.33 -19.67 7.37
C GLU A 172 3.25 -20.25 5.96
N THR A 173 2.04 -20.46 5.46
CA THR A 173 1.82 -21.01 4.11
C THR A 173 2.28 -20.02 3.03
N LEU A 174 2.03 -18.72 3.22
CA LEU A 174 2.39 -17.69 2.25
C LEU A 174 3.89 -17.40 2.22
N SER A 175 4.56 -17.45 3.39
CA SER A 175 5.98 -17.09 3.52
C SER A 175 6.93 -18.26 3.27
N HIS A 176 6.51 -19.49 3.64
CA HIS A 176 7.32 -20.72 3.51
C HIS A 176 6.74 -21.72 2.49
N GLY A 177 5.62 -21.37 1.85
CA GLY A 177 4.97 -22.20 0.85
C GLY A 177 5.81 -22.45 -0.40
N ASP A 178 5.27 -23.24 -1.32
CA ASP A 178 5.94 -23.62 -2.56
C ASP A 178 6.49 -22.40 -3.28
N THR A 179 7.82 -22.35 -3.40
CA THR A 179 8.56 -21.32 -4.16
C THR A 179 8.06 -21.25 -5.61
N ALA A 180 7.47 -22.33 -6.12
CA ALA A 180 6.86 -22.36 -7.43
C ALA A 180 5.64 -21.42 -7.53
N GLU A 181 4.81 -21.30 -6.51
CA GLU A 181 3.69 -20.35 -6.51
C GLU A 181 4.11 -18.92 -6.20
N ALA A 182 4.97 -18.74 -5.20
CA ALA A 182 5.47 -17.43 -4.73
C ALA A 182 4.37 -16.34 -4.75
N ARG A 183 3.28 -16.58 -3.99
CA ARG A 183 2.08 -15.73 -4.00
C ARG A 183 2.36 -14.30 -3.55
N LEU A 184 3.30 -14.11 -2.62
CA LEU A 184 3.71 -12.77 -2.14
C LEU A 184 4.60 -12.01 -3.14
N LEU A 185 5.12 -12.67 -4.18
CA LEU A 185 5.99 -12.03 -5.16
C LEU A 185 5.19 -11.03 -6.02
N LYS A 186 5.57 -9.77 -5.96
CA LYS A 186 5.05 -8.73 -6.85
C LYS A 186 5.66 -8.86 -8.24
N ARG A 187 5.10 -9.73 -9.06
CA ARG A 187 5.66 -10.05 -10.39
C ARG A 187 5.82 -8.86 -11.29
N VAL A 188 4.95 -7.85 -11.16
CA VAL A 188 5.07 -6.59 -11.93
C VAL A 188 6.36 -5.85 -11.60
N ALA A 189 6.77 -5.81 -10.33
CA ALA A 189 7.89 -4.98 -9.88
C ALA A 189 9.16 -5.78 -9.57
N GLN A 190 9.02 -7.06 -9.19
CA GLN A 190 10.11 -7.91 -8.70
C GLN A 190 10.40 -9.10 -9.62
N GLY A 191 9.49 -9.40 -10.56
CA GLY A 191 9.68 -10.50 -11.49
C GLY A 191 10.77 -10.19 -12.52
N LEU A 192 11.70 -11.12 -12.70
CA LEU A 192 12.73 -11.05 -13.73
C LEU A 192 12.32 -11.95 -14.89
N TYR A 193 12.03 -11.34 -16.03
CA TYR A 193 11.59 -12.03 -17.24
C TYR A 193 12.48 -11.68 -18.43
N PRO A 194 12.81 -12.64 -19.29
CA PRO A 194 13.49 -12.32 -20.54
C PRO A 194 12.58 -11.44 -21.42
N PRO A 195 13.05 -10.26 -21.84
CA PRO A 195 12.21 -9.27 -22.54
C PRO A 195 11.75 -9.73 -23.92
N GLY A 196 12.45 -10.66 -24.54
CA GLY A 196 12.12 -11.14 -25.89
C GLY A 196 12.02 -9.99 -26.92
N SER A 197 10.98 -10.07 -27.82
CA SER A 197 10.77 -9.06 -28.86
C SER A 197 10.42 -7.66 -28.33
N SER A 198 10.03 -7.53 -27.07
CA SER A 198 9.78 -6.18 -26.47
C SER A 198 11.07 -5.36 -26.37
N PHE A 199 12.24 -6.02 -26.34
CA PHE A 199 13.52 -5.32 -26.34
C PHE A 199 13.79 -4.54 -27.66
N LYS A 200 13.08 -4.89 -28.75
CA LYS A 200 13.20 -4.18 -30.04
C LYS A 200 12.79 -2.71 -29.94
N ILE A 201 11.96 -2.33 -28.99
CA ILE A 201 11.61 -0.92 -28.76
C ILE A 201 12.88 -0.12 -28.42
N LEU A 202 13.75 -0.67 -27.57
CA LEU A 202 15.01 -0.01 -27.21
C LEU A 202 15.99 0.05 -28.35
N THR A 203 16.09 -1.03 -29.17
CA THR A 203 16.99 -1.06 -30.31
C THR A 203 16.52 -0.21 -31.50
N ALA A 204 15.23 0.14 -31.55
CA ALA A 204 14.69 1.04 -32.58
C ALA A 204 14.89 2.53 -32.25
N LEU A 205 15.26 2.85 -31.00
CA LEU A 205 15.54 4.21 -30.55
C LEU A 205 17.00 4.62 -30.67
N GLN A 206 17.88 3.71 -31.11
CA GLN A 206 19.29 3.95 -31.50
C GLN A 206 19.42 4.29 -32.97
#